data_ba362c7743df2b52b464c6782cbb63d2
#
_entry.id   ba362c7743df2b52b464c6782cbb63d2
#
_cell.length_a   1.000
_cell.length_b   1.000
_cell.length_c   1.000
_cell.angle_alpha   90.00
_cell.angle_beta   90.00
_cell.angle_gamma   90.00
#
_symmetry.space_group_name_H-M   'P 1'
#
loop_
_entity.id
_entity.type
_entity.pdbx_description
1 polymer ?
#
loop_
_entity_poly.entity_id
_entity_poly.type
_entity_poly.pdbx_seq_one_letter_code
_entity_poly.pdbx_strand_id
1 'polypeptide(L)'
;MDFGGVGSFVFESFARNGVENMILCDKDTVDVTNLNRQLVAEIGNIGRKKAEIAKELVHRVNSNVKVYDICKEIRDYSDLEEIFENTFYPDYIIDAVDDINAKIMIIRYAIEKGIKIITSTGAAQKTKPWMVKMDKIYNTKNCPL
;
A
#
# COMPACT_ATOMS: atom_id res chain seq x y z
N MET A 1 1.73 -3.35 -0.22
CA MET A 1 0.88 -2.19 -0.62
C MET A 1 1.34 -1.76 -1.99
N ASP A 2 0.47 -1.49 -2.94
CA ASP A 2 0.84 -0.82 -4.19
C ASP A 2 0.79 0.70 -3.96
N PHE A 3 1.84 1.42 -4.35
CA PHE A 3 1.88 2.90 -4.25
C PHE A 3 1.23 3.57 -5.46
N GLY A 4 0.09 3.02 -5.88
CA GLY A 4 -0.82 3.64 -6.81
C GLY A 4 -1.44 4.93 -6.27
N GLY A 5 -2.54 5.35 -6.90
CA GLY A 5 -3.24 6.57 -6.51
C GLY A 5 -3.79 6.57 -5.09
N VAL A 6 -4.06 5.42 -4.49
CA VAL A 6 -4.53 5.29 -3.09
C VAL A 6 -3.35 5.09 -2.13
N GLY A 7 -2.53 4.08 -2.37
CA GLY A 7 -1.45 3.70 -1.44
C GLY A 7 -0.45 4.80 -1.19
N SER A 8 -0.16 5.65 -2.18
CA SER A 8 0.77 6.76 -2.02
C SER A 8 0.27 7.83 -1.04
N PHE A 9 -1.01 8.11 -0.99
CA PHE A 9 -1.59 9.03 0.00
C PHE A 9 -1.71 8.40 1.39
N VAL A 10 -1.86 7.09 1.47
CA VAL A 10 -1.95 6.37 2.75
C VAL A 10 -0.65 6.48 3.54
N PHE A 11 0.50 6.16 2.95
CA PHE A 11 1.76 6.22 3.69
C PHE A 11 2.11 7.65 4.11
N GLU A 12 1.82 8.65 3.28
CA GLU A 12 2.02 10.05 3.65
C GLU A 12 1.15 10.44 4.85
N SER A 13 -0.13 10.06 4.82
CA SER A 13 -1.04 10.30 5.94
C SER A 13 -0.53 9.69 7.24
N PHE A 14 -0.05 8.44 7.21
CA PHE A 14 0.50 7.77 8.38
C PHE A 14 1.77 8.44 8.90
N ALA A 15 2.68 8.87 8.02
CA ALA A 15 3.87 9.62 8.41
C ALA A 15 3.51 10.91 9.17
N ARG A 16 2.49 11.64 8.70
CA ARG A 16 2.00 12.87 9.34
C ARG A 16 1.29 12.62 10.68
N ASN A 17 0.65 11.47 10.83
CA ASN A 17 -0.05 11.08 12.06
C ASN A 17 0.83 10.34 13.08
N GLY A 18 2.13 10.25 12.86
CA GLY A 18 3.08 9.76 13.85
C GLY A 18 3.13 8.22 13.99
N VAL A 19 2.82 7.48 12.94
CA VAL A 19 3.08 6.03 12.92
C VAL A 19 4.59 5.79 12.99
N GLU A 20 5.03 5.00 13.95
CA GLU A 20 6.46 4.84 14.26
C GLU A 20 7.19 3.90 13.30
N ASN A 21 6.53 2.82 12.86
CA ASN A 21 7.15 1.78 12.05
C ASN A 21 6.28 1.50 10.81
N MET A 22 6.91 1.44 9.64
CA MET A 22 6.23 1.15 8.37
C MET A 22 7.00 0.14 7.54
N ILE A 23 6.28 -0.85 7.00
CA ILE A 23 6.77 -1.68 5.90
C ILE A 23 6.11 -1.18 4.62
N LEU A 24 6.89 -0.63 3.72
CA LEU A 24 6.46 -0.09 2.44
C LEU A 24 6.85 -1.08 1.33
N CYS A 25 5.87 -1.84 0.83
CA CYS A 25 6.11 -2.88 -0.17
C CYS A 25 5.43 -2.54 -1.50
N ASP A 26 6.23 -2.45 -2.56
CA ASP A 26 5.78 -2.26 -3.94
C ASP A 26 6.83 -2.83 -4.90
N LYS A 27 6.42 -3.62 -5.88
CA LYS A 27 7.32 -4.26 -6.85
C LYS A 27 7.79 -3.32 -7.96
N ASP A 28 7.05 -2.23 -8.20
CA ASP A 28 7.19 -1.42 -9.41
C ASP A 28 8.25 -0.33 -9.30
N THR A 29 8.66 0.13 -10.46
CA THR A 29 9.35 1.41 -10.67
C THR A 29 8.37 2.49 -11.09
N VAL A 30 8.77 3.75 -10.94
CA VAL A 30 7.97 4.89 -11.42
C VAL A 30 7.98 4.93 -12.94
N ASP A 31 6.79 5.05 -13.52
CA ASP A 31 6.56 5.24 -14.94
C ASP A 31 5.92 6.60 -15.21
N VAL A 32 6.11 7.13 -16.43
CA VAL A 32 5.52 8.41 -16.86
C VAL A 32 4.00 8.43 -16.73
N THR A 33 3.34 7.28 -16.91
CA THR A 33 1.87 7.13 -16.77
C THR A 33 1.38 7.24 -15.32
N ASN A 34 2.28 7.26 -14.36
CA ASN A 34 1.96 7.39 -12.92
C ASN A 34 1.86 8.85 -12.47
N LEU A 35 2.42 9.81 -13.24
CA LEU A 35 2.53 11.22 -12.89
C LEU A 35 1.20 11.89 -12.55
N ASN A 36 0.12 11.40 -13.10
CA ASN A 36 -1.21 12.00 -12.95
C ASN A 36 -1.90 11.73 -11.61
N ARG A 37 -1.38 10.76 -10.78
CA ARG A 37 -2.11 10.33 -9.58
C ARG A 37 -1.27 9.78 -8.43
N GLN A 38 0.02 9.49 -8.62
CA GLN A 38 0.84 8.86 -7.58
C GLN A 38 1.82 9.87 -7.01
N LEU A 39 1.87 10.01 -5.68
CA LEU A 39 2.80 10.94 -5.00
C LEU A 39 4.28 10.59 -5.22
N VAL A 40 4.59 9.32 -5.42
CA VAL A 40 5.95 8.85 -5.72
C VAL A 40 6.42 9.25 -7.12
N ALA A 41 5.48 9.63 -8.00
CA ALA A 41 5.75 9.87 -9.40
C ALA A 41 6.02 11.36 -9.66
N GLU A 42 7.28 11.68 -9.84
CA GLU A 42 7.79 12.97 -10.31
C GLU A 42 8.72 12.72 -11.52
N ILE A 43 8.91 13.73 -12.38
CA ILE A 43 9.77 13.61 -13.56
C ILE A 43 11.17 13.10 -13.20
N GLY A 44 11.74 13.59 -12.11
CA GLY A 44 13.06 13.19 -11.62
C GLY A 44 13.13 11.78 -11.02
N ASN A 45 11.99 11.13 -10.82
CA ASN A 45 11.91 9.81 -10.21
C ASN A 45 11.63 8.68 -11.21
N ILE A 46 11.40 8.99 -12.49
CA ILE A 46 11.09 7.99 -13.52
C ILE A 46 12.21 6.93 -13.57
N GLY A 47 11.81 5.65 -13.51
CA GLY A 47 12.69 4.49 -13.49
C GLY A 47 13.21 4.08 -12.11
N ARG A 48 13.02 4.89 -11.07
CA ARG A 48 13.40 4.54 -9.69
C ARG A 48 12.33 3.65 -9.05
N LYS A 49 12.73 2.83 -8.08
CA LYS A 49 11.79 1.96 -7.34
C LYS A 49 10.83 2.79 -6.50
N LYS A 50 9.54 2.49 -6.60
CA LYS A 50 8.51 3.21 -5.84
C LYS A 50 8.70 3.11 -4.32
N ALA A 51 9.11 1.93 -3.82
CA ALA A 51 9.34 1.73 -2.39
C ALA A 51 10.46 2.63 -1.82
N GLU A 52 11.56 2.80 -2.56
CA GLU A 52 12.65 3.70 -2.18
C GLU A 52 12.18 5.16 -2.09
N ILE A 53 11.45 5.62 -3.11
CA ILE A 53 10.92 6.99 -3.14
C ILE A 53 9.90 7.22 -2.02
N ALA A 54 9.04 6.24 -1.77
CA ALA A 54 8.08 6.31 -0.68
C ALA A 54 8.78 6.50 0.68
N LYS A 55 9.87 5.78 0.94
CA LYS A 55 10.70 5.98 2.14
C LYS A 55 11.29 7.39 2.22
N GLU A 56 11.83 7.92 1.11
CA GLU A 56 12.33 9.30 1.08
C GLU A 56 11.23 10.31 1.38
N LEU A 57 10.02 10.11 0.83
CA LEU A 57 8.85 10.96 1.10
C LEU A 57 8.44 10.91 2.57
N VAL A 58 8.36 9.72 3.17
CA VAL A 58 8.07 9.55 4.59
C VAL A 58 9.09 10.32 5.43
N HIS A 59 10.38 10.15 5.16
CA HIS A 59 11.43 10.82 5.95
C HIS A 59 11.47 12.32 5.76
N ARG A 60 11.02 12.86 4.62
CA ARG A 60 10.84 14.31 4.44
C ARG A 60 9.74 14.89 5.33
N VAL A 61 8.71 14.09 5.62
CA VAL A 61 7.59 14.47 6.50
C VAL A 61 7.92 14.23 7.97
N ASN A 62 8.48 13.07 8.27
CA ASN A 62 8.81 12.66 9.63
C ASN A 62 10.03 11.72 9.62
N SER A 63 11.19 12.26 9.96
CA SER A 63 12.46 11.53 9.95
C SER A 63 12.58 10.47 11.06
N ASN A 64 11.69 10.48 12.05
CA ASN A 64 11.71 9.51 13.16
C ASN A 64 11.02 8.19 12.80
N VAL A 65 10.27 8.13 11.71
CA VAL A 65 9.60 6.90 11.27
C VAL A 65 10.64 5.87 10.84
N LYS A 66 10.58 4.67 11.39
CA LYS A 66 11.38 3.54 10.93
C LYS A 66 10.73 2.90 9.71
N VAL A 67 11.36 3.02 8.55
CA VAL A 67 10.80 2.56 7.28
C VAL A 67 11.61 1.41 6.70
N TYR A 68 10.93 0.31 6.37
CA TYR A 68 11.45 -0.81 5.61
C TYR A 68 10.87 -0.74 4.19
N ASP A 69 11.70 -0.41 3.23
CA ASP A 69 11.35 -0.31 1.82
C ASP A 69 11.61 -1.62 1.10
N ILE A 70 10.55 -2.30 0.73
CA ILE A 70 10.58 -3.64 0.14
C ILE A 70 10.16 -3.56 -1.34
N CYS A 71 11.10 -3.82 -2.24
CA CYS A 71 10.80 -3.91 -3.66
C CYS A 71 10.59 -5.40 -4.05
N LYS A 72 9.38 -5.90 -3.77
CA LYS A 72 9.03 -7.31 -3.99
C LYS A 72 7.59 -7.46 -4.43
N GLU A 73 7.34 -8.40 -5.33
CA GLU A 73 6.00 -8.90 -5.64
C GLU A 73 5.57 -9.89 -4.57
N ILE A 74 4.36 -9.74 -4.06
CA ILE A 74 3.76 -10.67 -3.10
C ILE A 74 2.89 -11.64 -3.87
N ARG A 75 3.30 -12.90 -3.94
CA ARG A 75 2.65 -13.97 -4.72
C ARG A 75 1.95 -14.99 -3.83
N ASP A 76 2.51 -15.23 -2.65
CA ASP A 76 2.02 -16.23 -1.72
C ASP A 76 2.31 -15.86 -0.25
N TYR A 77 1.90 -16.71 0.66
CA TYR A 77 2.10 -16.51 2.10
C TYR A 77 3.58 -16.48 2.49
N SER A 78 4.45 -17.23 1.80
CA SER A 78 5.87 -17.26 2.13
C SER A 78 6.54 -15.92 1.88
N ASP A 79 6.10 -15.16 0.88
CA ASP A 79 6.58 -13.80 0.63
C ASP A 79 6.24 -12.85 1.78
N LEU A 80 5.04 -12.96 2.35
CA LEU A 80 4.63 -12.16 3.51
C LEU A 80 5.39 -12.55 4.77
N GLU A 81 5.56 -13.87 5.02
CA GLU A 81 6.33 -14.36 6.17
C GLU A 81 7.78 -13.90 6.09
N GLU A 82 8.44 -14.05 4.93
CA GLU A 82 9.81 -13.57 4.73
C GLU A 82 9.95 -12.07 5.02
N ILE A 83 9.00 -11.24 4.55
CA ILE A 83 9.01 -9.81 4.82
C ILE A 83 8.89 -9.54 6.33
N PHE A 84 7.95 -10.20 7.01
CA PHE A 84 7.70 -9.93 8.43
C PHE A 84 8.80 -10.48 9.33
N GLU A 85 9.37 -11.64 9.02
CA GLU A 85 10.53 -12.20 9.74
C GLU A 85 11.76 -11.29 9.63
N ASN A 86 11.99 -10.70 8.47
CA ASN A 86 13.12 -9.79 8.23
C ASN A 86 12.88 -8.34 8.67
N THR A 87 11.66 -8.00 9.11
CA THR A 87 11.29 -6.65 9.55
C THR A 87 10.61 -6.68 10.92
N PHE A 88 9.29 -6.77 10.95
CA PHE A 88 8.45 -6.94 12.14
C PHE A 88 7.06 -7.43 11.74
N TYR A 89 6.35 -8.08 12.67
CA TYR A 89 4.94 -8.43 12.48
C TYR A 89 4.06 -7.18 12.68
N PRO A 90 3.27 -6.79 11.68
CA PRO A 90 2.49 -5.56 11.75
C PRO A 90 1.21 -5.72 12.56
N ASP A 91 0.79 -4.66 13.26
CA ASP A 91 -0.54 -4.57 13.89
C ASP A 91 -1.66 -4.42 12.86
N TYR A 92 -1.36 -3.80 11.73
CA TYR A 92 -2.28 -3.51 10.65
C TYR A 92 -1.64 -3.75 9.28
N ILE A 93 -2.42 -4.32 8.37
CA ILE A 93 -2.13 -4.35 6.94
C ILE A 93 -3.06 -3.39 6.23
N ILE A 94 -2.49 -2.51 5.41
CA ILE A 94 -3.27 -1.67 4.50
C ILE A 94 -3.06 -2.20 3.09
N ASP A 95 -4.11 -2.74 2.51
CA ASP A 95 -4.09 -3.27 1.17
C ASP A 95 -4.68 -2.27 0.17
N ALA A 96 -3.86 -1.81 -0.76
CA ALA A 96 -4.23 -0.98 -1.89
C ALA A 96 -3.81 -1.60 -3.23
N VAL A 97 -3.61 -2.92 -3.24
CA VAL A 97 -3.22 -3.69 -4.43
C VAL A 97 -4.39 -3.74 -5.42
N ASP A 98 -4.10 -3.64 -6.71
CA ASP A 98 -5.09 -3.72 -7.78
C ASP A 98 -5.25 -5.13 -8.38
N ASP A 99 -4.30 -6.04 -8.14
CA ASP A 99 -4.43 -7.45 -8.50
C ASP A 99 -5.37 -8.20 -7.56
N ILE A 100 -6.43 -8.78 -8.10
CA ILE A 100 -7.48 -9.48 -7.33
C ILE A 100 -6.92 -10.68 -6.58
N ASN A 101 -6.02 -11.47 -7.20
CA ASN A 101 -5.50 -12.68 -6.59
C ASN A 101 -4.60 -12.35 -5.41
N ALA A 102 -3.70 -11.38 -5.58
CA ALA A 102 -2.85 -10.87 -4.50
C ALA A 102 -3.69 -10.28 -3.36
N LYS A 103 -4.74 -9.51 -3.68
CA LYS A 103 -5.67 -8.95 -2.70
C LYS A 103 -6.36 -10.02 -1.86
N ILE A 104 -6.94 -11.03 -2.50
CA ILE A 104 -7.61 -12.14 -1.81
C ILE A 104 -6.62 -12.90 -0.91
N MET A 105 -5.41 -13.12 -1.40
CA MET A 105 -4.36 -13.81 -0.67
C MET A 105 -3.94 -13.01 0.58
N ILE A 106 -3.70 -11.70 0.45
CA ILE A 106 -3.33 -10.83 1.58
C ILE A 106 -4.46 -10.78 2.63
N ILE A 107 -5.71 -10.68 2.19
CA ILE A 107 -6.87 -10.66 3.10
C ILE A 107 -6.97 -11.97 3.88
N ARG A 108 -6.85 -13.13 3.20
CA ARG A 108 -6.88 -14.44 3.86
C ARG A 108 -5.75 -14.60 4.86
N TYR A 109 -4.53 -14.25 4.46
CA TYR A 109 -3.38 -14.27 5.35
C TYR A 109 -3.61 -13.45 6.62
N ALA A 110 -4.09 -12.20 6.47
CA ALA A 110 -4.35 -11.32 7.60
C ALA A 110 -5.39 -11.93 8.56
N ILE A 111 -6.48 -12.52 8.03
CA ILE A 111 -7.52 -13.18 8.83
C ILE A 111 -6.94 -14.38 9.58
N GLU A 112 -6.19 -15.25 8.90
CA GLU A 112 -5.59 -16.46 9.49
C GLU A 112 -4.58 -16.14 10.59
N LYS A 113 -3.81 -15.05 10.43
CA LYS A 113 -2.83 -14.59 11.43
C LYS A 113 -3.39 -13.65 12.49
N GLY A 114 -4.68 -13.28 12.40
CA GLY A 114 -5.31 -12.35 13.33
C GLY A 114 -4.82 -10.90 13.20
N ILE A 115 -4.22 -10.53 12.06
CA ILE A 115 -3.75 -9.18 11.78
C ILE A 115 -4.93 -8.34 11.28
N LYS A 116 -5.08 -7.14 11.81
CA LYS A 116 -6.13 -6.22 11.34
C LYS A 116 -5.83 -5.75 9.92
N ILE A 117 -6.83 -5.73 9.06
CA ILE A 117 -6.65 -5.32 7.66
C ILE A 117 -7.68 -4.28 7.24
N ILE A 118 -7.22 -3.29 6.49
CA ILE A 118 -8.05 -2.35 5.74
C ILE A 118 -7.71 -2.51 4.27
N THR A 119 -8.70 -2.84 3.44
CA THR A 119 -8.52 -2.99 2.00
C THR A 119 -9.24 -1.89 1.24
N SER A 120 -8.56 -1.31 0.25
CA SER A 120 -9.17 -0.38 -0.71
C SER A 120 -9.70 -1.18 -1.89
N THR A 121 -10.98 -0.99 -2.20
CA THR A 121 -11.59 -1.50 -3.43
C THR A 121 -11.21 -0.66 -4.65
N GLY A 122 -11.55 -1.11 -5.86
CA GLY A 122 -11.22 -0.40 -7.09
C GLY A 122 -11.83 1.00 -7.15
N ALA A 123 -10.97 2.01 -7.23
CA ALA A 123 -11.34 3.42 -7.29
C ALA A 123 -11.34 3.99 -8.71
N ALA A 124 -10.82 3.26 -9.70
CA ALA A 124 -10.75 3.71 -11.08
C ALA A 124 -12.13 4.07 -11.64
N GLN A 125 -12.21 5.16 -12.40
CA GLN A 125 -13.44 5.66 -13.03
C GLN A 125 -14.58 6.02 -12.06
N LYS A 126 -14.31 6.15 -10.76
CA LYS A 126 -15.27 6.63 -9.76
C LYS A 126 -15.24 8.17 -9.74
N THR A 127 -16.34 8.81 -10.14
CA THR A 127 -16.43 10.26 -10.29
C THR A 127 -17.11 10.96 -9.11
N LYS A 128 -17.59 10.20 -8.12
CA LYS A 128 -18.34 10.72 -6.97
C LYS A 128 -17.62 10.39 -5.65
N PRO A 129 -16.59 11.15 -5.26
CA PRO A 129 -15.78 10.86 -4.07
C PRO A 129 -16.58 10.84 -2.77
N TRP A 130 -17.69 11.60 -2.69
CA TRP A 130 -18.59 11.61 -1.52
C TRP A 130 -19.38 10.30 -1.34
N MET A 131 -19.33 9.36 -2.31
CA MET A 131 -19.95 8.04 -2.19
C MET A 131 -18.99 6.98 -1.63
N VAL A 132 -17.75 7.33 -1.34
CA VAL A 132 -16.80 6.44 -0.67
C VAL A 132 -17.33 6.12 0.73
N LYS A 133 -17.37 4.83 1.06
CA LYS A 133 -17.84 4.36 2.36
C LYS A 133 -16.84 3.38 2.93
N MET A 134 -16.70 3.39 4.25
CA MET A 134 -16.03 2.32 4.98
C MET A 134 -17.08 1.31 5.44
N ASP A 135 -16.89 0.05 5.09
CA ASP A 135 -17.82 -1.04 5.46
C ASP A 135 -17.05 -2.35 5.56
N LYS A 136 -17.70 -3.37 6.07
CA LYS A 136 -17.16 -4.73 6.06
C LYS A 136 -17.10 -5.26 4.63
N ILE A 137 -16.07 -6.04 4.31
CA ILE A 137 -15.82 -6.52 2.94
C ILE A 137 -17.02 -7.23 2.32
N TYR A 138 -17.75 -8.01 3.09
CA TYR A 138 -18.93 -8.75 2.61
C TYR A 138 -20.16 -7.87 2.29
N ASN A 139 -20.13 -6.59 2.65
CA ASN A 139 -21.15 -5.60 2.29
C ASN A 139 -20.79 -4.84 1.00
N THR A 140 -19.61 -5.08 0.44
CA THR A 140 -19.13 -4.41 -0.77
C THR A 140 -20.02 -4.75 -1.96
N LYS A 141 -20.43 -3.74 -2.74
CA LYS A 141 -21.27 -3.88 -3.93
C LYS A 141 -20.66 -3.13 -5.10
N ASN A 142 -20.86 -3.65 -6.32
CA ASN A 142 -20.44 -2.98 -7.57
C ASN A 142 -18.94 -2.67 -7.65
N CYS A 143 -18.10 -3.50 -7.04
CA CYS A 143 -16.66 -3.42 -7.15
C CYS A 143 -16.13 -4.71 -7.80
N PRO A 144 -15.32 -4.62 -8.87
CA PRO A 144 -14.72 -5.79 -9.50
C PRO A 144 -13.50 -6.33 -8.73
N LEU A 145 -12.98 -5.55 -7.78
CA LEU A 145 -11.83 -5.90 -6.92
C LEU A 145 -12.32 -6.38 -5.56
#